data_609997a1bb04c555ec23cc0cbd5edaab
#
_entry.id   609997a1bb04c555ec23cc0cbd5edaab
#
_cell.length_a   1.000
_cell.length_b   1.000
_cell.length_c   1.000
_cell.angle_alpha   90.00
_cell.angle_beta   90.00
_cell.angle_gamma   90.00
#
_symmetry.space_group_name_H-M   'P 1'
#
loop_
_entity.id
_entity.type
_entity.pdbx_description
1 polymer ?
#
loop_
_entity_poly.entity_id
_entity_poly.type
_entity_poly.pdbx_seq_one_letter_code
_entity_poly.pdbx_strand_id
1 'polypeptide(L)'
;MAEDIIPNFDRISAEDQRVLEKAVYHHSDYRLPDTLTEREKTFCKIIREADQLDIFRTIVESGWETIYGCGREEILASEISDAIAEAFFRRQLADYAKRSTPADYHLAHIALCFGLESKAARKRALEQGYLQQMMELTFLRPEVQEKYIRLKTEAENYLTEEEKTEGAGGADS
;
A
#
# COMPACT_ATOMS: atom_id res chain seq x y z
N MET A 1 12.56 -20.96 6.46
CA MET A 1 11.69 -19.76 6.29
C MET A 1 12.49 -18.54 5.86
N ALA A 2 13.12 -17.73 6.70
CA ALA A 2 13.99 -16.64 6.25
C ALA A 2 15.32 -17.17 5.67
N GLU A 3 15.83 -18.28 6.20
CA GLU A 3 17.01 -18.99 5.75
C GLU A 3 16.94 -19.42 4.29
N ASP A 4 15.75 -19.77 3.79
CA ASP A 4 15.52 -20.22 2.41
C ASP A 4 15.44 -19.05 1.41
N ILE A 5 15.21 -17.84 1.90
CA ILE A 5 14.93 -16.65 1.07
C ILE A 5 16.13 -15.71 1.03
N ILE A 6 16.90 -15.60 2.12
CA ILE A 6 18.00 -14.65 2.26
C ILE A 6 19.33 -15.37 2.03
N PRO A 7 20.03 -15.09 0.91
CA PRO A 7 21.36 -15.67 0.66
C PRO A 7 22.34 -15.34 1.79
N ASN A 8 23.05 -16.35 2.30
CA ASN A 8 24.02 -16.23 3.38
C ASN A 8 23.42 -15.75 4.73
N PHE A 9 22.17 -16.11 5.02
CA PHE A 9 21.51 -15.80 6.28
C PHE A 9 22.33 -16.19 7.51
N ASP A 10 23.03 -17.31 7.44
CA ASP A 10 23.95 -17.85 8.44
C ASP A 10 25.20 -16.98 8.70
N ARG A 11 25.52 -16.05 7.79
CA ARG A 11 26.69 -15.16 7.88
C ARG A 11 26.40 -13.83 8.56
N ILE A 12 25.16 -13.53 8.84
CA ILE A 12 24.77 -12.33 9.59
C ILE A 12 24.67 -12.65 11.08
N SER A 13 24.75 -11.61 11.93
CA SER A 13 24.67 -11.80 13.37
C SER A 13 23.33 -12.41 13.80
N ALA A 14 23.31 -13.18 14.88
CA ALA A 14 22.06 -13.74 15.44
C ALA A 14 21.02 -12.67 15.82
N GLU A 15 21.47 -11.43 16.09
CA GLU A 15 20.59 -10.29 16.33
C GLU A 15 19.92 -9.84 15.02
N ASP A 16 20.71 -9.69 13.95
CA ASP A 16 20.20 -9.31 12.64
C ASP A 16 19.26 -10.37 12.06
N GLN A 17 19.59 -11.68 12.25
CA GLN A 17 18.71 -12.76 11.86
C GLN A 17 17.33 -12.61 12.49
N ARG A 18 17.25 -12.35 13.81
CA ARG A 18 15.98 -12.12 14.51
C ARG A 18 15.21 -10.91 14.00
N VAL A 19 15.91 -9.82 13.67
CA VAL A 19 15.29 -8.63 13.08
C VAL A 19 14.66 -8.96 11.73
N LEU A 20 15.38 -9.67 10.86
CA LEU A 20 14.89 -10.07 9.55
C LEU A 20 13.73 -11.07 9.64
N GLU A 21 13.82 -12.05 10.54
CA GLU A 21 12.70 -13.00 10.77
C GLU A 21 11.42 -12.29 11.19
N LYS A 22 11.51 -11.33 12.11
CA LYS A 22 10.36 -10.52 12.53
C LYS A 22 9.82 -9.66 11.39
N ALA A 23 10.71 -9.05 10.61
CA ALA A 23 10.31 -8.25 9.48
C ALA A 23 9.54 -9.07 8.43
N VAL A 24 10.04 -10.27 8.10
CA VAL A 24 9.34 -11.21 7.20
C VAL A 24 8.05 -11.73 7.83
N TYR A 25 8.03 -12.03 9.12
CA TYR A 25 6.82 -12.52 9.79
C TYR A 25 5.69 -11.49 9.81
N HIS A 26 6.02 -10.22 10.07
CA HIS A 26 5.05 -9.13 10.21
C HIS A 26 4.78 -8.33 8.93
N HIS A 27 5.29 -8.75 7.76
CA HIS A 27 5.14 -7.96 6.52
C HIS A 27 3.69 -7.74 6.11
N SER A 28 2.80 -8.71 6.36
CA SER A 28 1.38 -8.65 5.99
C SER A 28 0.44 -8.22 7.13
N ASP A 29 0.97 -7.93 8.31
CA ASP A 29 0.14 -7.51 9.46
C ASP A 29 -0.50 -6.14 9.17
N TYR A 30 -1.78 -5.98 9.49
CA TYR A 30 -2.46 -4.69 9.36
C TYR A 30 -1.82 -3.61 10.24
N ARG A 31 -1.39 -3.98 11.45
CA ARG A 31 -0.64 -3.12 12.39
C ARG A 31 0.55 -3.89 12.96
N LEU A 32 1.67 -3.19 13.07
CA LEU A 32 2.84 -3.75 13.73
C LEU A 32 2.62 -3.83 15.24
N PRO A 33 3.07 -4.90 15.91
CA PRO A 33 3.01 -5.02 17.36
C PRO A 33 3.82 -3.92 18.08
N ASP A 34 3.27 -3.39 19.17
CA ASP A 34 3.96 -2.40 20.01
C ASP A 34 5.22 -2.97 20.70
N THR A 35 5.30 -4.30 20.81
CA THR A 35 6.42 -5.02 21.42
C THR A 35 7.70 -5.04 20.57
N LEU A 36 7.63 -4.63 19.31
CA LEU A 36 8.80 -4.52 18.44
C LEU A 36 9.69 -3.35 18.85
N THR A 37 11.01 -3.59 18.82
CA THR A 37 12.00 -2.50 18.96
C THR A 37 11.92 -1.55 17.76
N GLU A 38 12.45 -0.33 17.89
CA GLU A 38 12.46 0.64 16.78
C GLU A 38 13.23 0.12 15.56
N ARG A 39 14.29 -0.64 15.78
CA ARG A 39 15.04 -1.30 14.70
C ARG A 39 14.17 -2.33 13.97
N GLU A 40 13.48 -3.19 14.71
CA GLU A 40 12.57 -4.20 14.14
C GLU A 40 11.43 -3.53 13.37
N LYS A 41 10.80 -2.48 13.93
CA LYS A 41 9.76 -1.69 13.24
C LYS A 41 10.26 -1.10 11.93
N THR A 42 11.49 -0.57 11.93
CA THR A 42 12.11 0.00 10.72
C THR A 42 12.23 -1.05 9.61
N PHE A 43 12.76 -2.24 9.93
CA PHE A 43 12.88 -3.32 8.94
C PHE A 43 11.51 -3.86 8.50
N CYS A 44 10.53 -3.98 9.41
CA CYS A 44 9.16 -4.34 9.05
C CYS A 44 8.57 -3.33 8.06
N LYS A 45 8.74 -2.03 8.29
CA LYS A 45 8.25 -0.98 7.38
C LYS A 45 8.89 -1.09 6.00
N ILE A 46 10.21 -1.26 5.92
CA ILE A 46 10.93 -1.41 4.64
C ILE A 46 10.37 -2.59 3.83
N ILE A 47 10.21 -3.76 4.46
CA ILE A 47 9.69 -4.95 3.77
C ILE A 47 8.24 -4.75 3.34
N ARG A 48 7.39 -4.16 4.19
CA ARG A 48 5.99 -3.87 3.85
C ARG A 48 5.86 -2.92 2.67
N GLU A 49 6.65 -1.85 2.65
CA GLU A 49 6.65 -0.90 1.52
C GLU A 49 7.15 -1.57 0.23
N ALA A 50 8.17 -2.42 0.32
CA ALA A 50 8.66 -3.18 -0.83
C ALA A 50 7.61 -4.17 -1.36
N ASP A 51 6.91 -4.87 -0.48
CA ASP A 51 5.82 -5.79 -0.82
C ASP A 51 4.66 -5.03 -1.50
N GLN A 52 4.24 -3.89 -0.95
CA GLN A 52 3.19 -3.06 -1.56
C GLN A 52 3.56 -2.58 -2.96
N LEU A 53 4.81 -2.17 -3.17
CA LEU A 53 5.30 -1.78 -4.49
C LEU A 53 5.29 -2.96 -5.47
N ASP A 54 5.62 -4.16 -5.01
CA ASP A 54 5.60 -5.38 -5.83
C ASP A 54 4.16 -5.83 -6.13
N ILE A 55 3.22 -5.65 -5.21
CA ILE A 55 1.79 -5.90 -5.44
C ILE A 55 1.27 -5.05 -6.60
N PHE A 56 1.59 -3.75 -6.67
CA PHE A 56 1.16 -2.90 -7.78
C PHE A 56 1.69 -3.41 -9.12
N ARG A 57 2.97 -3.79 -9.17
CA ARG A 57 3.58 -4.39 -10.36
C ARG A 57 2.87 -5.69 -10.75
N THR A 58 2.69 -6.57 -9.79
CA THR A 58 2.08 -7.89 -10.01
C THR A 58 0.65 -7.79 -10.56
N ILE A 59 -0.16 -6.86 -10.05
CA ILE A 59 -1.53 -6.64 -10.53
C ILE A 59 -1.55 -6.19 -11.98
N VAL A 60 -0.67 -5.26 -12.35
CA VAL A 60 -0.60 -4.73 -13.72
C VAL A 60 -0.08 -5.80 -14.69
N GLU A 61 0.98 -6.53 -14.31
CA GLU A 61 1.61 -7.52 -15.17
C GLU A 61 0.80 -8.82 -15.31
N SER A 62 0.09 -9.26 -14.25
CA SER A 62 -0.71 -10.49 -14.28
C SER A 62 -2.10 -10.31 -14.91
N GLY A 63 -2.59 -9.08 -14.94
CA GLY A 63 -3.93 -8.75 -15.44
C GLY A 63 -5.05 -8.99 -14.43
N TRP A 64 -6.13 -8.27 -14.63
CA TRP A 64 -7.24 -8.16 -13.66
C TRP A 64 -8.00 -9.45 -13.45
N GLU A 65 -8.27 -10.21 -14.53
CA GLU A 65 -8.97 -11.51 -14.44
C GLU A 65 -8.18 -12.50 -13.57
N THR A 66 -6.85 -12.50 -13.69
CA THR A 66 -5.99 -13.37 -12.88
C THR A 66 -6.05 -13.03 -11.41
N ILE A 67 -6.06 -11.74 -11.08
CA ILE A 67 -5.99 -11.25 -9.68
C ILE A 67 -7.36 -11.22 -9.01
N TYR A 68 -8.41 -10.81 -9.74
CA TYR A 68 -9.74 -10.55 -9.16
C TYR A 68 -10.78 -11.60 -9.52
N GLY A 69 -10.50 -12.49 -10.48
CA GLY A 69 -11.46 -13.43 -11.00
C GLY A 69 -12.60 -12.78 -11.81
N CYS A 70 -12.45 -11.50 -12.15
CA CYS A 70 -13.41 -10.73 -12.96
C CYS A 70 -12.68 -9.77 -13.91
N GLY A 71 -13.34 -9.43 -15.02
CA GLY A 71 -12.79 -8.54 -16.03
C GLY A 71 -12.88 -7.05 -15.66
N ARG A 72 -12.15 -6.23 -16.41
CA ARG A 72 -12.18 -4.77 -16.25
C ARG A 72 -13.59 -4.17 -16.36
N GLU A 73 -14.39 -4.70 -17.27
CA GLU A 73 -15.77 -4.23 -17.50
C GLU A 73 -16.65 -4.41 -16.27
N GLU A 74 -16.55 -5.54 -15.56
CA GLU A 74 -17.29 -5.78 -14.32
C GLU A 74 -16.90 -4.81 -13.22
N ILE A 75 -15.60 -4.53 -13.08
CA ILE A 75 -15.09 -3.54 -12.11
C ILE A 75 -15.67 -2.16 -12.43
N LEU A 76 -15.60 -1.73 -13.69
CA LEU A 76 -16.08 -0.40 -14.11
C LEU A 76 -17.61 -0.24 -14.07
N ALA A 77 -18.36 -1.34 -14.11
CA ALA A 77 -19.82 -1.36 -13.98
C ALA A 77 -20.30 -1.39 -12.51
N SER A 78 -19.41 -1.74 -11.56
CA SER A 78 -19.79 -1.96 -10.18
C SER A 78 -19.82 -0.68 -9.33
N GLU A 79 -20.43 -0.77 -8.15
CA GLU A 79 -20.46 0.28 -7.13
C GLU A 79 -19.12 0.34 -6.37
N ILE A 80 -18.85 1.49 -5.79
CA ILE A 80 -17.81 1.66 -4.76
C ILE A 80 -18.51 1.74 -3.41
N SER A 81 -18.22 0.80 -2.51
CA SER A 81 -18.81 0.80 -1.17
C SER A 81 -18.35 2.00 -0.33
N ASP A 82 -19.17 2.37 0.65
CA ASP A 82 -18.80 3.46 1.57
C ASP A 82 -17.61 3.08 2.46
N ALA A 83 -17.45 1.81 2.79
CA ALA A 83 -16.32 1.32 3.56
C ALA A 83 -14.97 1.55 2.85
N ILE A 84 -14.91 1.33 1.54
CA ILE A 84 -13.73 1.61 0.73
C ILE A 84 -13.52 3.12 0.58
N ALA A 85 -14.59 3.88 0.30
CA ALA A 85 -14.50 5.32 0.20
C ALA A 85 -13.96 5.97 1.49
N GLU A 86 -14.44 5.51 2.65
CA GLU A 86 -13.98 5.99 3.95
C GLU A 86 -12.48 5.74 4.19
N ALA A 87 -11.96 4.58 3.77
CA ALA A 87 -10.54 4.28 3.86
C ALA A 87 -9.68 5.31 3.09
N PHE A 88 -10.10 5.67 1.87
CA PHE A 88 -9.42 6.70 1.09
C PHE A 88 -9.47 8.08 1.75
N PHE A 89 -10.65 8.53 2.20
CA PHE A 89 -10.78 9.83 2.85
C PHE A 89 -10.03 9.94 4.19
N ARG A 90 -9.81 8.81 4.84
CA ARG A 90 -8.99 8.71 6.06
C ARG A 90 -7.51 8.43 5.77
N ARG A 91 -7.14 8.20 4.50
CA ARG A 91 -5.79 7.82 4.05
C ARG A 91 -5.28 6.61 4.81
N GLN A 92 -6.08 5.55 4.82
CA GLN A 92 -5.81 4.30 5.54
C GLN A 92 -5.89 3.12 4.59
N LEU A 93 -5.22 2.04 4.99
CA LEU A 93 -5.40 0.75 4.32
C LEU A 93 -6.87 0.32 4.39
N ALA A 94 -7.39 -0.21 3.29
CA ALA A 94 -8.74 -0.73 3.27
C ALA A 94 -8.83 -2.06 4.04
N ASP A 95 -9.90 -2.22 4.83
CA ASP A 95 -10.21 -3.49 5.48
C ASP A 95 -10.73 -4.49 4.43
N TYR A 96 -9.95 -5.51 4.17
CA TYR A 96 -10.28 -6.54 3.17
C TYR A 96 -11.57 -7.31 3.47
N ALA A 97 -11.98 -7.40 4.73
CA ALA A 97 -13.23 -8.04 5.10
C ALA A 97 -14.48 -7.24 4.71
N LYS A 98 -14.31 -5.93 4.43
CA LYS A 98 -15.40 -5.02 4.06
C LYS A 98 -15.60 -4.85 2.56
N ARG A 99 -14.79 -5.54 1.73
CA ARG A 99 -14.97 -5.51 0.27
C ARG A 99 -16.24 -6.27 -0.11
N SER A 100 -17.08 -5.65 -0.91
CA SER A 100 -18.39 -6.19 -1.30
C SER A 100 -18.66 -6.17 -2.81
N THR A 101 -17.86 -5.43 -3.56
CA THR A 101 -18.03 -5.28 -5.00
C THR A 101 -16.73 -5.53 -5.76
N PRO A 102 -16.78 -5.84 -7.07
CA PRO A 102 -15.58 -5.94 -7.91
C PRO A 102 -14.67 -4.69 -7.83
N ALA A 103 -15.24 -3.49 -7.82
CA ALA A 103 -14.48 -2.25 -7.66
C ALA A 103 -13.77 -2.18 -6.30
N ASP A 104 -14.41 -2.66 -5.23
CA ASP A 104 -13.80 -2.66 -3.89
C ASP A 104 -12.53 -3.48 -3.83
N TYR A 105 -12.48 -4.63 -4.52
CA TYR A 105 -11.27 -5.47 -4.57
C TYR A 105 -10.11 -4.74 -5.24
N HIS A 106 -10.37 -4.04 -6.34
CA HIS A 106 -9.34 -3.28 -7.02
C HIS A 106 -8.91 -2.05 -6.24
N LEU A 107 -9.87 -1.27 -5.72
CA LEU A 107 -9.60 -0.07 -4.95
C LEU A 107 -8.91 -0.36 -3.61
N ALA A 108 -9.19 -1.51 -2.97
CA ALA A 108 -8.46 -1.93 -1.78
C ALA A 108 -6.95 -2.11 -2.05
N HIS A 109 -6.58 -2.58 -3.23
CA HIS A 109 -5.17 -2.62 -3.62
C HIS A 109 -4.59 -1.23 -3.91
N ILE A 110 -5.35 -0.34 -4.55
CA ILE A 110 -4.91 1.07 -4.70
C ILE A 110 -4.69 1.71 -3.32
N ALA A 111 -5.56 1.45 -2.34
CA ALA A 111 -5.44 1.97 -0.98
C ALA A 111 -4.15 1.52 -0.24
N LEU A 112 -3.44 0.51 -0.73
CA LEU A 112 -2.11 0.15 -0.22
C LEU A 112 -1.11 1.31 -0.35
N CYS A 113 -1.36 2.28 -1.25
CA CYS A 113 -0.53 3.48 -1.35
C CYS A 113 -0.43 4.24 -0.01
N PHE A 114 -1.48 4.22 0.81
CA PHE A 114 -1.48 4.85 2.14
C PHE A 114 -0.60 4.13 3.17
N GLY A 115 -0.08 2.96 2.83
CA GLY A 115 0.92 2.25 3.61
C GLY A 115 2.37 2.59 3.21
N LEU A 116 2.59 3.37 2.16
CA LEU A 116 3.91 3.85 1.74
C LEU A 116 4.29 5.07 2.60
N GLU A 117 4.70 4.81 3.84
CA GLU A 117 4.97 5.86 4.83
C GLU A 117 6.22 6.69 4.45
N SER A 118 7.25 6.05 3.89
CA SER A 118 8.48 6.73 3.54
C SER A 118 8.36 7.52 2.22
N LYS A 119 9.03 8.69 2.18
CA LYS A 119 9.16 9.49 0.94
C LYS A 119 9.82 8.67 -0.19
N ALA A 120 10.76 7.80 0.16
CA ALA A 120 11.46 6.95 -0.81
C ALA A 120 10.49 5.96 -1.49
N ALA A 121 9.60 5.32 -0.72
CA ALA A 121 8.61 4.40 -1.27
C ALA A 121 7.56 5.12 -2.12
N ARG A 122 7.03 6.27 -1.67
CA ARG A 122 6.10 7.08 -2.48
C ARG A 122 6.73 7.54 -3.80
N LYS A 123 7.96 8.05 -3.75
CA LYS A 123 8.72 8.40 -4.95
C LYS A 123 8.89 7.20 -5.87
N ARG A 124 9.24 6.03 -5.33
CA ARG A 124 9.42 4.81 -6.10
C ARG A 124 8.12 4.35 -6.77
N ALA A 125 6.98 4.43 -6.09
CA ALA A 125 5.66 4.15 -6.66
C ALA A 125 5.37 5.03 -7.88
N LEU A 126 5.63 6.33 -7.76
CA LEU A 126 5.47 7.30 -8.86
C LEU A 126 6.40 6.99 -10.05
N GLU A 127 7.68 6.68 -9.79
CA GLU A 127 8.66 6.34 -10.83
C GLU A 127 8.33 5.04 -11.58
N GLN A 128 7.79 4.04 -10.90
CA GLN A 128 7.42 2.77 -11.51
C GLN A 128 6.16 2.88 -12.38
N GLY A 129 5.24 3.77 -12.06
CA GLY A 129 4.03 4.02 -12.84
C GLY A 129 2.95 2.94 -12.78
N TYR A 130 3.14 1.83 -12.06
CA TYR A 130 2.15 0.76 -11.96
C TYR A 130 0.88 1.22 -11.22
N LEU A 131 1.05 1.94 -10.11
CA LEU A 131 -0.09 2.47 -9.35
C LEU A 131 -0.90 3.46 -10.18
N GLN A 132 -0.24 4.32 -10.97
CA GLN A 132 -0.92 5.23 -11.90
C GLN A 132 -1.75 4.46 -12.93
N GLN A 133 -1.20 3.38 -13.51
CA GLN A 133 -1.94 2.52 -14.43
C GLN A 133 -3.16 1.85 -13.76
N MET A 134 -3.03 1.42 -12.52
CA MET A 134 -4.17 0.90 -11.74
C MET A 134 -5.25 1.97 -11.51
N MET A 135 -4.86 3.24 -11.37
CA MET A 135 -5.77 4.37 -11.19
C MET A 135 -6.38 4.91 -12.49
N GLU A 136 -6.05 4.37 -13.65
CA GLU A 136 -6.67 4.75 -14.94
C GLU A 136 -8.02 4.07 -15.13
N LEU A 137 -9.02 4.48 -14.32
CA LEU A 137 -10.38 3.95 -14.33
C LEU A 137 -11.36 5.00 -14.86
N THR A 138 -12.34 4.52 -15.65
CA THR A 138 -13.50 5.30 -16.04
C THR A 138 -14.74 4.46 -15.79
N PHE A 139 -15.41 4.72 -14.67
CA PHE A 139 -16.62 4.02 -14.28
C PHE A 139 -17.79 4.37 -15.20
N LEU A 140 -18.66 3.38 -15.46
CA LEU A 140 -19.76 3.54 -16.43
C LEU A 140 -20.85 4.46 -15.90
N ARG A 141 -21.06 4.52 -14.58
CA ARG A 141 -22.09 5.36 -13.97
C ARG A 141 -21.50 6.69 -13.50
N PRO A 142 -22.11 7.84 -13.88
CA PRO A 142 -21.59 9.16 -13.58
C PRO A 142 -21.38 9.40 -12.08
N GLU A 143 -22.30 8.95 -11.23
CA GLU A 143 -22.22 9.12 -9.77
C GLU A 143 -21.07 8.30 -9.14
N VAL A 144 -20.79 7.11 -9.68
CA VAL A 144 -19.63 6.30 -9.26
C VAL A 144 -18.33 6.93 -9.75
N GLN A 145 -18.32 7.44 -10.98
CA GLN A 145 -17.17 8.14 -11.54
C GLN A 145 -16.84 9.42 -10.73
N GLU A 146 -17.83 10.20 -10.33
CA GLU A 146 -17.61 11.37 -9.48
C GLU A 146 -17.03 10.99 -8.11
N LYS A 147 -17.59 9.94 -7.49
CA LYS A 147 -17.05 9.38 -6.23
C LYS A 147 -15.60 8.95 -6.44
N TYR A 148 -15.31 8.20 -7.51
CA TYR A 148 -13.97 7.70 -7.82
C TYR A 148 -12.94 8.82 -8.01
N ILE A 149 -13.27 9.89 -8.74
CA ILE A 149 -12.38 11.04 -8.95
C ILE A 149 -11.89 11.61 -7.63
N ARG A 150 -12.79 11.73 -6.63
CA ARG A 150 -12.43 12.21 -5.29
C ARG A 150 -11.46 11.24 -4.58
N LEU A 151 -11.70 9.93 -4.68
CA LEU A 151 -10.81 8.92 -4.08
C LEU A 151 -9.42 8.93 -4.75
N LYS A 152 -9.39 9.00 -6.07
CA LYS A 152 -8.14 9.11 -6.84
C LYS A 152 -7.35 10.35 -6.41
N THR A 153 -8.00 11.49 -6.26
CA THR A 153 -7.38 12.74 -5.81
C THR A 153 -6.74 12.58 -4.43
N GLU A 154 -7.38 11.87 -3.49
CA GLU A 154 -6.78 11.60 -2.17
C GLU A 154 -5.50 10.75 -2.28
N ALA A 155 -5.51 9.71 -3.12
CA ALA A 155 -4.33 8.87 -3.34
C ALA A 155 -3.18 9.66 -4.00
N GLU A 156 -3.47 10.46 -5.04
CA GLU A 156 -2.48 11.29 -5.73
C GLU A 156 -1.88 12.35 -4.80
N ASN A 157 -2.70 13.01 -3.99
CA ASN A 157 -2.24 13.98 -3.00
C ASN A 157 -1.31 13.33 -1.96
N TYR A 158 -1.68 12.15 -1.46
CA TYR A 158 -0.84 11.43 -0.49
C TYR A 158 0.54 11.07 -1.07
N LEU A 159 0.58 10.58 -2.32
CA LEU A 159 1.82 10.19 -2.97
C LEU A 159 2.77 11.37 -3.23
N THR A 160 2.21 12.56 -3.44
CA THR A 160 2.98 13.77 -3.76
C THR A 160 3.22 14.68 -2.55
N GLU A 161 2.65 14.35 -1.38
CA GLU A 161 2.78 15.15 -0.17
C GLU A 161 4.25 15.16 0.31
N GLU A 162 4.82 16.35 0.44
CA GLU A 162 6.13 16.52 1.08
C GLU A 162 5.97 16.33 2.60
N GLU A 163 6.91 15.63 3.23
CA GLU A 163 6.97 15.57 4.68
C GLU A 163 7.06 17.00 5.22
N LYS A 164 6.09 17.39 6.03
CA LYS A 164 6.24 18.59 6.84
C LYS A 164 7.47 18.35 7.71
N THR A 165 8.56 19.01 7.39
CA THR A 165 9.71 19.10 8.30
C THR A 165 9.17 19.58 9.63
N GLU A 166 9.11 18.70 10.63
CA GLU A 166 8.93 19.13 12.03
C GLU A 166 10.06 20.11 12.29
N GLY A 167 9.67 21.39 12.36
CA GLY A 167 10.57 22.48 12.53
C GLY A 167 11.41 22.23 13.78
N ALA A 168 12.71 22.22 13.62
CA ALA A 168 13.65 22.42 14.68
C ALA A 168 13.23 23.68 15.44
N GLY A 169 12.41 23.49 16.50
CA GLY A 169 12.07 24.51 17.47
C GLY A 169 13.34 24.97 18.13
N GLY A 170 13.71 26.21 17.87
CA GLY A 170 14.93 26.84 18.27
C GLY A 170 15.22 26.72 19.75
N ALA A 171 16.42 26.33 20.00
CA ALA A 171 17.15 26.77 21.21
C ALA A 171 17.61 28.20 20.93
N ASP A 172 17.02 29.16 21.61
CA ASP A 172 17.65 30.41 21.93
C ASP A 172 16.99 31.02 23.18
N SER A 173 17.75 31.04 24.23
CA SER A 173 17.91 32.01 25.32
C SER A 173 18.24 31.32 26.62
#